data_bac92f420d213d73f5842f2b846325e6
#
_entry.id   bac92f420d213d73f5842f2b846325e6
#
_cell.length_a   1.000
_cell.length_b   1.000
_cell.length_c   1.000
_cell.angle_alpha   90.00
_cell.angle_beta   90.00
_cell.angle_gamma   90.00
#
_symmetry.space_group_name_H-M   'P 1'
#
loop_
_entity.id
_entity.type
_entity.pdbx_description
1 polymer ?
#
loop_
_entity_poly.entity_id
_entity_poly.type
_entity_poly.pdbx_seq_one_letter_code
_entity_poly.pdbx_strand_id
1 'polypeptide(L)'
;MEDIRRFLHTLYGLFEKETRIRGILGCFLGGLFLNIVIELMDRKSLSAVFVLLESHPLAFLENVLILTFSLSLCLFSKRRWFFGILIGTVWLGLGIANLYVLSYRVSPLSAIDFAILQLDWSFIGIYMSVPAFILLVIAVILLLAGLVMLFKKCPKSPVHRLFNTAVSVILLCACIVIPYLPTSLGFGENTYTDVIRLTENYGFAYTFTRSLVDTGIDRPEDYSARRVRAIAAEVLRTRDKAPEDVPNIIFLQLESFFDVNRLKDVTFSENPVPYFEELKETCPSGYFTAPSVGAGTANTEFEVITQMNVHDFGTGEYPYKTILQETPCESIAYDLKKLGLASHVIHNNTATFYDRNIVFPKLGFDSFTTLEYMNHVETNEIGWAKDKILTKEIVRALSETEERDLIYTISVQPHGAYPEESETADIKVLSGIEDPALRGQMEYYATQIHEVDEFLRTLTDVLTTWEEPTVLVLYGDHMPSLEISKD
;
A
#
# COMPACT_ATOMS: atom_id res chain seq x y z
N MET A 1 -39.49 18.43 -18.43
CA MET A 1 -39.15 17.19 -19.19
C MET A 1 -38.92 17.47 -20.67
N GLU A 2 -39.65 18.36 -21.27
CA GLU A 2 -39.53 18.73 -22.70
C GLU A 2 -38.21 19.47 -22.99
N ASP A 3 -37.79 20.36 -22.10
CA ASP A 3 -36.52 21.10 -22.23
C ASP A 3 -35.28 20.19 -22.08
N ILE A 4 -35.33 19.21 -21.18
CA ILE A 4 -34.27 18.18 -21.05
C ILE A 4 -34.22 17.28 -22.31
N ARG A 5 -35.40 16.96 -22.86
CA ARG A 5 -35.48 16.20 -24.13
C ARG A 5 -34.95 17.01 -25.32
N ARG A 6 -35.23 18.30 -25.36
CA ARG A 6 -34.71 19.23 -26.38
C ARG A 6 -33.19 19.42 -26.26
N PHE A 7 -32.68 19.59 -25.03
CA PHE A 7 -31.24 19.69 -24.76
C PHE A 7 -30.51 18.39 -25.16
N LEU A 8 -31.03 17.23 -24.78
CA LEU A 8 -30.48 15.92 -25.17
C LEU A 8 -30.58 15.70 -26.70
N HIS A 9 -31.65 16.16 -27.34
CA HIS A 9 -31.82 16.08 -28.82
C HIS A 9 -30.87 17.03 -29.54
N THR A 10 -30.60 18.21 -29.00
CA THR A 10 -29.62 19.17 -29.52
C THR A 10 -28.19 18.66 -29.38
N LEU A 11 -27.85 18.13 -28.21
CA LEU A 11 -26.59 17.41 -27.98
C LEU A 11 -26.45 16.22 -28.95
N TYR A 12 -27.48 15.39 -29.07
CA TYR A 12 -27.51 14.26 -29.99
C TYR A 12 -27.31 14.71 -31.47
N GLY A 13 -27.97 15.79 -31.90
CA GLY A 13 -27.83 16.35 -33.24
C GLY A 13 -26.46 16.97 -33.54
N LEU A 14 -25.78 17.50 -32.53
CA LEU A 14 -24.39 17.96 -32.62
C LEU A 14 -23.42 16.80 -32.86
N PHE A 15 -23.71 15.61 -32.34
CA PHE A 15 -22.89 14.42 -32.44
C PHE A 15 -23.23 13.53 -33.66
N GLU A 16 -24.43 13.66 -34.23
CA GLU A 16 -24.89 12.85 -35.38
C GLU A 16 -24.18 13.23 -36.71
N LYS A 17 -23.76 14.52 -36.84
CA LYS A 17 -22.92 15.01 -37.95
C LYS A 17 -21.42 14.88 -37.69
N GLU A 18 -21.01 13.78 -37.15
CA GLU A 18 -19.69 13.57 -36.61
C GLU A 18 -18.64 13.45 -37.73
N THR A 19 -17.76 14.45 -37.84
CA THR A 19 -16.50 14.32 -38.53
C THR A 19 -15.54 13.47 -37.66
N ARG A 20 -14.53 12.83 -38.28
CA ARG A 20 -13.49 12.02 -37.57
C ARG A 20 -12.84 12.79 -36.42
N ILE A 21 -12.61 14.10 -36.60
CA ILE A 21 -12.01 15.01 -35.64
C ILE A 21 -12.91 15.19 -34.39
N ARG A 22 -14.23 15.24 -34.55
CA ARG A 22 -15.17 15.41 -33.42
C ARG A 22 -15.17 14.20 -32.47
N GLY A 23 -14.99 12.99 -33.01
CA GLY A 23 -14.89 11.80 -32.19
C GLY A 23 -13.68 11.83 -31.24
N ILE A 24 -12.53 12.24 -31.76
CA ILE A 24 -11.30 12.37 -30.96
C ILE A 24 -11.38 13.54 -30.01
N LEU A 25 -11.92 14.69 -30.45
CA LEU A 25 -12.17 15.81 -29.56
C LEU A 25 -13.11 15.42 -28.40
N GLY A 26 -14.13 14.61 -28.69
CA GLY A 26 -15.02 14.06 -27.65
C GLY A 26 -14.27 13.16 -26.65
N CYS A 27 -13.34 12.33 -27.12
CA CYS A 27 -12.48 11.51 -26.23
C CYS A 27 -11.55 12.41 -25.39
N PHE A 28 -10.96 13.44 -25.98
CA PHE A 28 -10.09 14.38 -25.26
C PHE A 28 -10.85 15.18 -24.18
N LEU A 29 -12.00 15.74 -24.52
CA LEU A 29 -12.84 16.44 -23.55
C LEU A 29 -13.37 15.50 -22.46
N GLY A 30 -13.70 14.26 -22.82
CA GLY A 30 -14.06 13.22 -21.87
C GLY A 30 -12.90 12.84 -20.95
N GLY A 31 -11.69 12.71 -21.49
CA GLY A 31 -10.46 12.45 -20.73
C GLY A 31 -10.13 13.59 -19.77
N LEU A 32 -10.23 14.84 -20.23
CA LEU A 32 -10.04 16.01 -19.39
C LEU A 32 -11.07 16.06 -18.24
N PHE A 33 -12.34 15.83 -18.55
CA PHE A 33 -13.40 15.80 -17.53
C PHE A 33 -13.16 14.68 -16.50
N LEU A 34 -12.84 13.47 -16.96
CA LEU A 34 -12.53 12.34 -16.06
C LEU A 34 -11.32 12.64 -15.19
N ASN A 35 -10.26 13.24 -15.76
CA ASN A 35 -9.07 13.58 -14.99
C ASN A 35 -9.42 14.57 -13.85
N ILE A 36 -10.14 15.64 -14.16
CA ILE A 36 -10.53 16.62 -13.13
C ILE A 36 -11.37 15.95 -12.03
N VAL A 37 -12.31 15.07 -12.39
CA VAL A 37 -13.17 14.40 -11.41
C VAL A 37 -12.37 13.41 -10.55
N ILE A 38 -11.47 12.63 -11.15
CA ILE A 38 -10.64 11.65 -10.43
C ILE A 38 -9.65 12.36 -9.50
N GLU A 39 -8.96 13.40 -9.99
CA GLU A 39 -8.04 14.20 -9.16
C GLU A 39 -8.77 14.93 -8.02
N LEU A 40 -10.03 15.37 -8.27
CA LEU A 40 -10.85 15.96 -7.20
C LEU A 40 -11.22 14.93 -6.12
N MET A 41 -11.49 13.68 -6.49
CA MET A 41 -11.72 12.59 -5.56
C MET A 41 -10.47 12.25 -4.76
N ASP A 42 -9.31 12.20 -5.41
CA ASP A 42 -8.02 11.88 -4.80
C ASP A 42 -7.58 12.96 -3.80
N ARG A 43 -7.60 14.22 -4.23
CA ARG A 43 -7.09 15.37 -3.47
C ARG A 43 -8.11 16.01 -2.54
N LYS A 44 -9.38 15.62 -2.62
CA LYS A 44 -10.51 16.17 -1.85
C LYS A 44 -10.64 17.74 -1.93
N SER A 45 -9.89 18.38 -2.85
CA SER A 45 -9.80 19.83 -2.98
C SER A 45 -9.61 20.28 -4.42
N LEU A 46 -10.48 21.20 -4.88
CA LEU A 46 -10.35 21.79 -6.21
C LEU A 46 -9.08 22.66 -6.34
N SER A 47 -8.69 23.35 -5.27
CA SER A 47 -7.44 24.13 -5.27
C SER A 47 -6.22 23.24 -5.46
N ALA A 48 -6.18 22.05 -4.85
CA ALA A 48 -5.09 21.10 -5.01
C ALA A 48 -4.99 20.56 -6.45
N VAL A 49 -6.13 20.40 -7.15
CA VAL A 49 -6.12 20.04 -8.58
C VAL A 49 -5.50 21.16 -9.43
N PHE A 50 -5.77 22.44 -9.10
CA PHE A 50 -5.13 23.57 -9.77
C PHE A 50 -3.64 23.66 -9.46
N VAL A 51 -3.21 23.36 -8.24
CA VAL A 51 -1.79 23.29 -7.88
C VAL A 51 -1.08 22.23 -8.72
N LEU A 52 -1.64 21.04 -8.91
CA LEU A 52 -1.07 20.03 -9.81
C LEU A 52 -0.92 20.57 -11.25
N LEU A 53 -1.95 21.26 -11.76
CA LEU A 53 -1.89 21.83 -13.11
C LEU A 53 -0.81 22.92 -13.24
N GLU A 54 -0.61 23.75 -12.22
CA GLU A 54 0.38 24.84 -12.22
C GLU A 54 1.79 24.33 -12.00
N SER A 55 1.99 23.44 -11.04
CA SER A 55 3.32 22.94 -10.66
C SER A 55 3.82 21.84 -11.60
N HIS A 56 2.92 20.98 -12.10
CA HIS A 56 3.26 19.82 -12.93
C HIS A 56 2.36 19.72 -14.17
N PRO A 57 2.39 20.74 -15.09
CA PRO A 57 1.46 20.80 -16.23
C PRO A 57 1.59 19.63 -17.21
N LEU A 58 2.80 19.11 -17.38
CA LEU A 58 3.01 17.93 -18.24
C LEU A 58 2.44 16.65 -17.60
N ALA A 59 2.57 16.49 -16.28
CA ALA A 59 1.97 15.37 -15.56
C ALA A 59 0.44 15.41 -15.66
N PHE A 60 -0.15 16.60 -15.48
CA PHE A 60 -1.59 16.78 -15.68
C PHE A 60 -2.02 16.41 -17.11
N LEU A 61 -1.25 16.86 -18.13
CA LEU A 61 -1.50 16.52 -19.53
C LEU A 61 -1.38 15.01 -19.76
N GLU A 62 -0.39 14.35 -19.16
CA GLU A 62 -0.17 12.91 -19.28
C GLU A 62 -1.38 12.12 -18.77
N ASN A 63 -1.94 12.47 -17.61
CA ASN A 63 -3.18 11.85 -17.11
C ASN A 63 -4.34 12.03 -18.12
N VAL A 64 -4.50 13.24 -18.67
CA VAL A 64 -5.51 13.50 -19.70
C VAL A 64 -5.29 12.65 -20.94
N LEU A 65 -4.03 12.45 -21.36
CA LEU A 65 -3.70 11.63 -22.53
C LEU A 65 -3.94 10.14 -22.30
N ILE A 66 -3.59 9.61 -21.13
CA ILE A 66 -3.88 8.21 -20.73
C ILE A 66 -5.40 7.96 -20.78
N LEU A 67 -6.19 8.85 -20.19
CA LEU A 67 -7.65 8.76 -20.20
C LEU A 67 -8.23 8.93 -21.61
N THR A 68 -7.65 9.84 -22.42
CA THR A 68 -8.04 10.04 -23.83
C THR A 68 -7.69 8.82 -24.68
N PHE A 69 -6.50 8.22 -24.48
CA PHE A 69 -6.10 7.00 -25.16
C PHE A 69 -7.08 5.87 -24.86
N SER A 70 -7.37 5.62 -23.58
CA SER A 70 -8.32 4.57 -23.18
C SER A 70 -9.72 4.83 -23.76
N LEU A 71 -10.22 6.06 -23.71
CA LEU A 71 -11.51 6.44 -24.33
C LEU A 71 -11.49 6.29 -25.85
N SER A 72 -10.35 6.55 -26.51
CA SER A 72 -10.24 6.42 -27.98
C SER A 72 -10.52 5.00 -28.48
N LEU A 73 -10.35 3.98 -27.63
CA LEU A 73 -10.68 2.59 -27.94
C LEU A 73 -12.16 2.39 -28.26
N CYS A 74 -13.05 3.27 -27.74
CA CYS A 74 -14.48 3.21 -28.07
C CYS A 74 -14.74 3.48 -29.58
N LEU A 75 -13.85 4.21 -30.27
CA LEU A 75 -13.97 4.57 -31.68
C LEU A 75 -13.83 3.36 -32.63
N PHE A 76 -13.28 2.24 -32.15
CA PHE A 76 -13.22 0.98 -32.89
C PHE A 76 -14.54 0.21 -32.87
N SER A 77 -15.50 0.62 -32.07
CA SER A 77 -16.84 0.01 -32.00
C SER A 77 -17.87 0.83 -32.76
N LYS A 78 -18.83 0.11 -33.40
CA LYS A 78 -20.03 0.74 -33.93
C LYS A 78 -20.90 1.38 -32.83
N ARG A 79 -20.82 0.89 -31.58
CA ARG A 79 -21.53 1.40 -30.40
C ARG A 79 -20.63 2.25 -29.53
N ARG A 80 -19.95 3.23 -30.12
CA ARG A 80 -18.91 4.04 -29.47
C ARG A 80 -19.37 4.68 -28.15
N TRP A 81 -20.60 5.18 -28.08
CA TRP A 81 -21.15 5.78 -26.87
C TRP A 81 -21.23 4.80 -25.71
N PHE A 82 -21.67 3.56 -25.99
CA PHE A 82 -21.68 2.53 -24.96
C PHE A 82 -20.27 2.24 -24.45
N PHE A 83 -19.33 2.00 -25.33
CA PHE A 83 -17.96 1.69 -24.91
C PHE A 83 -17.25 2.88 -24.28
N GLY A 84 -17.51 4.13 -24.74
CA GLY A 84 -16.98 5.31 -24.10
C GLY A 84 -17.49 5.48 -22.66
N ILE A 85 -18.81 5.30 -22.44
CA ILE A 85 -19.40 5.33 -21.11
C ILE A 85 -18.89 4.17 -20.25
N LEU A 86 -18.76 2.97 -20.80
CA LEU A 86 -18.20 1.82 -20.07
C LEU A 86 -16.78 2.09 -19.59
N ILE A 87 -15.90 2.58 -20.47
CA ILE A 87 -14.52 2.94 -20.12
C ILE A 87 -14.49 4.05 -19.07
N GLY A 88 -15.32 5.10 -19.26
CA GLY A 88 -15.46 6.18 -18.27
C GLY A 88 -15.96 5.67 -16.91
N THR A 89 -16.89 4.72 -16.90
CA THR A 89 -17.39 4.08 -15.67
C THR A 89 -16.29 3.29 -14.96
N VAL A 90 -15.44 2.59 -15.70
CA VAL A 90 -14.29 1.87 -15.11
C VAL A 90 -13.33 2.86 -14.44
N TRP A 91 -12.95 3.93 -15.11
CA TRP A 91 -12.07 4.95 -14.52
C TRP A 91 -12.68 5.66 -13.32
N LEU A 92 -13.98 5.99 -13.37
CA LEU A 92 -14.68 6.55 -12.21
C LEU A 92 -14.77 5.55 -11.07
N GLY A 93 -14.96 4.27 -11.38
CA GLY A 93 -14.93 3.18 -10.39
C GLY A 93 -13.58 3.06 -9.71
N LEU A 94 -12.48 3.18 -10.47
CA LEU A 94 -11.12 3.23 -9.91
C LEU A 94 -10.91 4.46 -9.03
N GLY A 95 -11.38 5.63 -9.46
CA GLY A 95 -11.32 6.86 -8.64
C GLY A 95 -12.12 6.76 -7.34
N ILE A 96 -13.31 6.15 -7.37
CA ILE A 96 -14.12 5.89 -6.16
C ILE A 96 -13.42 4.87 -5.25
N ALA A 97 -12.87 3.81 -5.82
CA ALA A 97 -12.11 2.82 -5.06
C ALA A 97 -10.88 3.46 -4.40
N ASN A 98 -10.16 4.33 -5.11
CA ASN A 98 -9.04 5.08 -4.56
C ASN A 98 -9.48 6.00 -3.40
N LEU A 99 -10.56 6.78 -3.59
CA LEU A 99 -11.12 7.61 -2.53
C LEU A 99 -11.45 6.78 -1.27
N TYR A 100 -11.99 5.58 -1.46
CA TYR A 100 -12.30 4.66 -0.36
C TYR A 100 -11.03 4.13 0.32
N VAL A 101 -10.04 3.70 -0.46
CA VAL A 101 -8.74 3.24 0.04
C VAL A 101 -8.04 4.33 0.86
N LEU A 102 -8.04 5.57 0.36
CA LEU A 102 -7.44 6.72 1.06
C LEU A 102 -8.19 7.14 2.34
N SER A 103 -9.34 6.53 2.66
CA SER A 103 -9.99 6.70 3.97
C SER A 103 -9.45 5.74 5.04
N TYR A 104 -8.67 4.73 4.64
CA TYR A 104 -8.09 3.73 5.54
C TYR A 104 -6.56 3.74 5.57
N ARG A 105 -5.93 4.24 4.49
CA ARG A 105 -4.46 4.30 4.40
C ARG A 105 -4.03 5.54 3.62
N VAL A 106 -2.78 5.96 3.80
CA VAL A 106 -2.21 7.13 3.09
C VAL A 106 -1.86 6.79 1.63
N SER A 107 -1.47 5.55 1.35
CA SER A 107 -1.06 5.15 0.00
C SER A 107 -2.26 4.95 -0.93
N PRO A 108 -2.24 5.53 -2.16
CA PRO A 108 -3.31 5.41 -3.13
C PRO A 108 -3.46 3.98 -3.67
N LEU A 109 -4.60 3.73 -4.33
CA LEU A 109 -4.90 2.47 -5.00
C LEU A 109 -3.90 2.22 -6.13
N SER A 110 -3.31 1.04 -6.15
CA SER A 110 -2.41 0.55 -7.20
C SER A 110 -2.91 -0.76 -7.82
N ALA A 111 -2.30 -1.18 -8.92
CA ALA A 111 -2.71 -2.42 -9.59
C ALA A 111 -2.50 -3.67 -8.72
N ILE A 112 -1.50 -3.66 -7.85
CA ILE A 112 -1.20 -4.79 -6.96
C ILE A 112 -2.30 -5.03 -5.93
N ASP A 113 -3.07 -3.97 -5.56
CA ASP A 113 -4.18 -4.11 -4.63
C ASP A 113 -5.23 -5.10 -5.13
N PHE A 114 -5.40 -5.23 -6.45
CA PHE A 114 -6.29 -6.23 -7.03
C PHE A 114 -5.75 -7.66 -6.91
N ALA A 115 -4.45 -7.84 -6.81
CA ALA A 115 -3.86 -9.15 -6.53
C ALA A 115 -3.95 -9.50 -5.03
N ILE A 116 -3.95 -8.48 -4.16
CA ILE A 116 -4.12 -8.64 -2.71
C ILE A 116 -5.58 -8.96 -2.36
N LEU A 117 -6.54 -8.43 -3.12
CA LEU A 117 -7.96 -8.75 -2.98
C LEU A 117 -8.25 -10.22 -3.34
N GLN A 118 -7.65 -11.14 -2.64
CA GLN A 118 -8.24 -12.48 -2.53
C GLN A 118 -9.58 -12.30 -1.81
N LEU A 119 -10.65 -12.81 -2.45
CA LEU A 119 -12.03 -12.72 -1.96
C LEU A 119 -12.21 -13.53 -0.65
N ASP A 120 -11.58 -13.08 0.39
CA ASP A 120 -11.86 -13.54 1.74
C ASP A 120 -12.99 -12.68 2.30
N TRP A 121 -14.17 -13.28 2.44
CA TRP A 121 -15.37 -12.61 2.94
C TRP A 121 -15.18 -12.05 4.36
N SER A 122 -14.21 -12.54 5.12
CA SER A 122 -13.88 -12.05 6.46
C SER A 122 -13.38 -10.61 6.43
N PHE A 123 -12.65 -10.19 5.38
CA PHE A 123 -12.15 -8.83 5.21
C PHE A 123 -13.26 -7.80 4.98
N ILE A 124 -14.34 -8.19 4.27
CA ILE A 124 -15.45 -7.26 3.99
C ILE A 124 -16.05 -6.75 5.29
N GLY A 125 -16.16 -7.60 6.31
CA GLY A 125 -16.71 -7.23 7.63
C GLY A 125 -15.85 -6.23 8.42
N ILE A 126 -14.53 -6.21 8.18
CA ILE A 126 -13.60 -5.27 8.84
C ILE A 126 -13.69 -3.87 8.21
N TYR A 127 -13.76 -3.80 6.88
CA TYR A 127 -13.69 -2.53 6.15
C TYR A 127 -15.06 -1.95 5.79
N MET A 128 -16.14 -2.74 5.84
CA MET A 128 -17.46 -2.26 5.39
C MET A 128 -18.58 -2.86 6.23
N SER A 129 -19.51 -2.03 6.70
CA SER A 129 -20.71 -2.51 7.39
C SER A 129 -21.61 -3.30 6.43
N VAL A 130 -22.33 -4.30 6.94
CA VAL A 130 -23.25 -5.15 6.15
C VAL A 130 -24.26 -4.31 5.34
N PRO A 131 -24.92 -3.27 5.89
CA PRO A 131 -25.81 -2.40 5.11
C PRO A 131 -25.09 -1.68 3.95
N ALA A 132 -23.86 -1.18 4.17
CA ALA A 132 -23.06 -0.53 3.12
C ALA A 132 -22.71 -1.51 2.00
N PHE A 133 -22.35 -2.74 2.34
CA PHE A 133 -22.09 -3.80 1.36
C PHE A 133 -23.33 -4.15 0.52
N ILE A 134 -24.51 -4.27 1.16
CA ILE A 134 -25.77 -4.52 0.44
C ILE A 134 -26.08 -3.36 -0.52
N LEU A 135 -25.90 -2.11 -0.10
CA LEU A 135 -26.10 -0.93 -0.95
C LEU A 135 -25.14 -0.91 -2.14
N LEU A 136 -23.87 -1.29 -1.93
CA LEU A 136 -22.87 -1.44 -2.99
C LEU A 136 -23.30 -2.47 -4.02
N VAL A 137 -23.75 -3.67 -3.57
CA VAL A 137 -24.22 -4.73 -4.46
C VAL A 137 -25.43 -4.27 -5.27
N ILE A 138 -26.40 -3.59 -4.65
CA ILE A 138 -27.56 -3.02 -5.35
C ILE A 138 -27.11 -1.98 -6.39
N ALA A 139 -26.18 -1.08 -6.04
CA ALA A 139 -25.66 -0.08 -6.96
C ALA A 139 -24.96 -0.72 -8.17
N VAL A 140 -24.17 -1.78 -7.97
CA VAL A 140 -23.53 -2.53 -9.06
C VAL A 140 -24.57 -3.20 -9.95
N ILE A 141 -25.62 -3.83 -9.39
CA ILE A 141 -26.68 -4.44 -10.17
C ILE A 141 -27.43 -3.40 -11.02
N LEU A 142 -27.75 -2.23 -10.44
CA LEU A 142 -28.42 -1.14 -11.16
C LEU A 142 -27.51 -0.58 -12.27
N LEU A 143 -26.22 -0.42 -12.01
CA LEU A 143 -25.24 -0.02 -13.00
C LEU A 143 -25.18 -1.00 -14.18
N LEU A 144 -25.07 -2.29 -13.89
CA LEU A 144 -25.05 -3.34 -14.92
C LEU A 144 -26.35 -3.37 -15.74
N ALA A 145 -27.52 -3.22 -15.09
CA ALA A 145 -28.80 -3.13 -15.78
C ALA A 145 -28.85 -1.87 -16.67
N GLY A 146 -28.35 -0.74 -16.19
CA GLY A 146 -28.21 0.51 -16.97
C GLY A 146 -27.31 0.33 -18.18
N LEU A 147 -26.15 -0.29 -18.02
CA LEU A 147 -25.23 -0.61 -19.11
C LEU A 147 -25.85 -1.54 -20.15
N VAL A 148 -26.61 -2.56 -19.73
CA VAL A 148 -27.33 -3.44 -20.67
C VAL A 148 -28.40 -2.67 -21.45
N MET A 149 -29.15 -1.79 -20.79
CA MET A 149 -30.13 -0.93 -21.46
C MET A 149 -29.47 0.03 -22.44
N LEU A 150 -28.35 0.65 -22.03
CA LEU A 150 -27.56 1.53 -22.88
C LEU A 150 -27.04 0.77 -24.11
N PHE A 151 -26.51 -0.43 -23.94
CA PHE A 151 -26.04 -1.25 -25.05
C PHE A 151 -27.13 -1.53 -26.07
N LYS A 152 -28.34 -1.86 -25.60
CA LYS A 152 -29.50 -2.14 -26.48
C LYS A 152 -29.96 -0.89 -27.24
N LYS A 153 -29.95 0.29 -26.60
CA LYS A 153 -30.47 1.56 -27.15
C LYS A 153 -29.41 2.41 -27.86
N CYS A 154 -28.11 2.07 -27.73
CA CYS A 154 -27.03 2.87 -28.27
C CYS A 154 -27.06 2.90 -29.81
N PRO A 155 -27.05 4.09 -30.43
CA PRO A 155 -26.99 4.24 -31.88
C PRO A 155 -25.67 3.68 -32.44
N LYS A 156 -25.74 3.16 -33.66
CA LYS A 156 -24.57 2.65 -34.39
C LYS A 156 -23.94 3.79 -35.19
N SER A 157 -22.64 3.98 -35.05
CA SER A 157 -21.84 4.96 -35.78
C SER A 157 -20.84 4.30 -36.72
N PRO A 158 -20.43 4.97 -37.81
CA PRO A 158 -19.41 4.43 -38.73
C PRO A 158 -18.05 4.32 -38.02
N VAL A 159 -17.28 3.28 -38.36
CA VAL A 159 -15.93 3.04 -37.81
C VAL A 159 -14.88 3.33 -38.87
N HIS A 160 -13.93 4.21 -38.57
CA HIS A 160 -12.82 4.60 -39.43
C HIS A 160 -11.51 3.94 -38.97
N ARG A 161 -11.36 2.63 -39.19
CA ARG A 161 -10.27 1.83 -38.61
C ARG A 161 -8.88 2.44 -38.77
N LEU A 162 -8.45 2.73 -40.00
CA LEU A 162 -7.09 3.27 -40.24
C LEU A 162 -6.83 4.59 -39.49
N PHE A 163 -7.80 5.51 -39.56
CA PHE A 163 -7.67 6.79 -38.84
C PHE A 163 -7.65 6.60 -37.34
N ASN A 164 -8.55 5.78 -36.79
CA ASN A 164 -8.61 5.50 -35.36
C ASN A 164 -7.31 4.82 -34.89
N THR A 165 -6.77 3.84 -35.66
CA THR A 165 -5.48 3.20 -35.34
C THR A 165 -4.36 4.21 -35.32
N ALA A 166 -4.23 5.07 -36.35
CA ALA A 166 -3.19 6.08 -36.38
C ALA A 166 -3.23 7.01 -35.17
N VAL A 167 -4.43 7.48 -34.79
CA VAL A 167 -4.59 8.36 -33.62
C VAL A 167 -4.30 7.62 -32.33
N SER A 168 -4.80 6.39 -32.15
CA SER A 168 -4.53 5.62 -30.94
C SER A 168 -3.04 5.30 -30.78
N VAL A 169 -2.33 5.03 -31.88
CA VAL A 169 -0.86 4.84 -31.87
C VAL A 169 -0.15 6.15 -31.48
N ILE A 170 -0.57 7.29 -32.05
CA ILE A 170 0.02 8.59 -31.67
C ILE A 170 -0.19 8.89 -30.19
N LEU A 171 -1.41 8.67 -29.65
CA LEU A 171 -1.71 8.86 -28.24
C LEU A 171 -0.87 7.92 -27.36
N LEU A 172 -0.77 6.64 -27.73
CA LEU A 172 0.06 5.68 -27.01
C LEU A 172 1.54 6.09 -27.03
N CYS A 173 2.07 6.50 -28.18
CA CYS A 173 3.44 6.99 -28.25
C CYS A 173 3.64 8.25 -27.38
N ALA A 174 2.66 9.15 -27.33
CA ALA A 174 2.73 10.32 -26.45
C ALA A 174 2.78 9.89 -24.96
N CYS A 175 1.90 8.97 -24.54
CA CYS A 175 1.91 8.42 -23.16
C CYS A 175 3.22 7.69 -22.80
N ILE A 176 3.94 7.12 -23.79
CA ILE A 176 5.23 6.49 -23.52
C ILE A 176 6.36 7.53 -23.47
N VAL A 177 6.33 8.55 -24.33
CA VAL A 177 7.45 9.50 -24.51
C VAL A 177 7.44 10.62 -23.48
N ILE A 178 6.27 11.14 -23.11
CA ILE A 178 6.17 12.30 -22.18
C ILE A 178 6.85 12.05 -20.84
N PRO A 179 6.71 10.88 -20.17
CA PRO A 179 7.39 10.61 -18.93
C PRO A 179 8.93 10.61 -18.99
N TYR A 180 9.51 10.44 -20.18
CA TYR A 180 10.96 10.51 -20.40
C TYR A 180 11.46 11.92 -20.77
N LEU A 181 10.57 12.92 -20.77
CA LEU A 181 11.00 14.29 -20.96
C LEU A 181 11.81 14.77 -19.75
N PRO A 182 12.86 15.61 -19.95
CA PRO A 182 13.77 15.98 -18.86
C PRO A 182 13.09 16.61 -17.65
N THR A 183 13.71 16.47 -16.48
CA THR A 183 13.38 17.12 -15.19
C THR A 183 13.04 18.60 -15.29
N SER A 184 13.72 19.33 -16.19
CA SER A 184 13.44 20.75 -16.46
C SER A 184 12.03 21.04 -16.98
N LEU A 185 11.30 20.02 -17.41
CA LEU A 185 9.95 20.11 -17.93
C LEU A 185 8.89 19.48 -17.00
N GLY A 186 9.27 19.08 -15.80
CA GLY A 186 8.35 18.55 -14.77
C GLY A 186 8.23 17.02 -14.71
N PHE A 187 9.09 16.27 -15.44
CA PHE A 187 9.30 14.85 -15.24
C PHE A 187 10.77 14.60 -14.89
N GLY A 188 11.08 13.80 -13.90
CA GLY A 188 12.46 13.37 -13.73
C GLY A 188 13.03 13.32 -12.32
N GLU A 189 12.23 13.30 -11.28
CA GLU A 189 12.73 12.77 -10.01
C GLU A 189 12.57 11.24 -10.03
N ASN A 190 13.62 10.54 -9.57
CA ASN A 190 13.59 9.07 -9.38
C ASN A 190 12.69 8.66 -8.19
N THR A 191 11.49 9.21 -8.13
CA THR A 191 10.45 8.93 -7.13
C THR A 191 9.50 7.81 -7.58
N TYR A 192 9.90 7.07 -8.61
CA TYR A 192 9.04 6.07 -9.27
C TYR A 192 8.54 4.95 -8.37
N THR A 193 9.14 4.77 -7.21
CA THR A 193 8.83 3.69 -6.28
C THR A 193 7.92 4.13 -5.13
N ASP A 194 7.94 5.41 -4.77
CA ASP A 194 7.04 5.98 -3.78
C ASP A 194 5.70 6.35 -4.42
N VAL A 195 4.71 5.47 -4.26
CA VAL A 195 3.38 5.63 -4.84
C VAL A 195 2.66 6.90 -4.36
N ILE A 196 2.91 7.32 -3.12
CA ILE A 196 2.31 8.53 -2.53
C ILE A 196 2.85 9.75 -3.27
N ARG A 197 4.17 9.94 -3.27
CA ARG A 197 4.81 11.06 -3.98
C ARG A 197 4.55 11.04 -5.48
N LEU A 198 4.52 9.84 -6.05
CA LEU A 198 4.21 9.69 -7.46
C LEU A 198 2.79 10.20 -7.77
N THR A 199 1.81 9.88 -6.94
CA THR A 199 0.44 10.37 -7.11
C THR A 199 0.31 11.86 -6.83
N GLU A 200 0.98 12.36 -5.81
CA GLU A 200 1.01 13.79 -5.48
C GLU A 200 1.58 14.64 -6.64
N ASN A 201 2.68 14.21 -7.25
CA ASN A 201 3.38 14.96 -8.29
C ASN A 201 2.84 14.70 -9.70
N TYR A 202 2.38 13.47 -9.97
CA TYR A 202 2.03 13.05 -11.35
C TYR A 202 0.55 12.70 -11.52
N GLY A 203 -0.23 12.55 -10.46
CA GLY A 203 -1.67 12.27 -10.49
C GLY A 203 -2.01 10.78 -10.54
N PHE A 204 -3.27 10.48 -10.24
CA PHE A 204 -3.74 9.11 -10.03
C PHE A 204 -3.72 8.25 -11.30
N ALA A 205 -4.22 8.76 -12.44
CA ALA A 205 -4.30 7.93 -13.66
C ALA A 205 -2.93 7.51 -14.17
N TYR A 206 -1.92 8.37 -14.05
CA TYR A 206 -0.52 8.04 -14.36
C TYR A 206 0.02 6.97 -13.42
N THR A 207 -0.08 7.21 -12.10
CA THR A 207 0.45 6.30 -11.08
C THR A 207 -0.19 4.91 -11.16
N PHE A 208 -1.51 4.85 -11.30
CA PHE A 208 -2.23 3.59 -11.47
C PHE A 208 -1.81 2.84 -12.75
N THR A 209 -1.69 3.56 -13.88
CA THR A 209 -1.24 2.95 -15.15
C THR A 209 0.21 2.47 -15.03
N ARG A 210 1.06 3.23 -14.35
CA ARG A 210 2.45 2.86 -14.09
C ARG A 210 2.53 1.55 -13.30
N SER A 211 1.77 1.41 -12.22
CA SER A 211 1.73 0.19 -11.41
C SER A 211 1.22 -1.07 -12.15
N LEU A 212 0.52 -0.90 -13.30
CA LEU A 212 0.11 -2.01 -14.16
C LEU A 212 1.23 -2.54 -15.06
N VAL A 213 2.19 -1.70 -15.44
CA VAL A 213 3.19 -2.02 -16.48
C VAL A 213 4.61 -2.13 -15.93
N ASP A 214 4.87 -1.49 -14.80
CA ASP A 214 6.16 -1.44 -14.13
C ASP A 214 6.16 -2.45 -13.00
N THR A 215 6.72 -3.62 -13.26
CA THR A 215 6.74 -4.75 -12.30
C THR A 215 8.08 -5.45 -12.31
N GLY A 216 8.49 -5.93 -11.13
CA GLY A 216 9.74 -6.66 -10.95
C GLY A 216 10.98 -5.77 -10.92
N ILE A 217 12.14 -6.38 -10.91
CA ILE A 217 13.44 -5.71 -10.88
C ILE A 217 13.98 -5.60 -12.30
N ASP A 218 14.37 -4.38 -12.68
CA ASP A 218 15.04 -4.15 -13.96
C ASP A 218 16.41 -4.85 -14.00
N ARG A 219 16.67 -5.53 -15.10
CA ARG A 219 17.95 -6.19 -15.30
C ARG A 219 19.05 -5.14 -15.54
N PRO A 220 20.10 -5.05 -14.66
CA PRO A 220 21.20 -4.13 -14.86
C PRO A 220 21.89 -4.34 -16.23
N GLU A 221 22.36 -3.26 -16.86
CA GLU A 221 23.00 -3.30 -18.18
C GLU A 221 24.25 -4.19 -18.21
N ASP A 222 25.03 -4.23 -17.11
CA ASP A 222 26.24 -5.04 -16.97
C ASP A 222 26.00 -6.43 -16.39
N TYR A 223 24.72 -6.85 -16.22
CA TYR A 223 24.37 -8.16 -15.68
C TYR A 223 24.91 -9.29 -16.51
N SER A 224 25.82 -10.05 -15.92
CA SER A 224 26.44 -11.23 -16.54
C SER A 224 26.93 -12.22 -15.47
N ALA A 225 27.05 -13.48 -15.85
CA ALA A 225 27.62 -14.48 -14.95
C ALA A 225 29.05 -14.12 -14.47
N ARG A 226 29.82 -13.37 -15.28
CA ARG A 226 31.15 -12.86 -14.91
C ARG A 226 31.03 -11.80 -13.80
N ARG A 227 30.09 -10.86 -13.93
CA ARG A 227 29.85 -9.80 -12.94
C ARG A 227 29.41 -10.38 -11.61
N VAL A 228 28.43 -11.29 -11.65
CA VAL A 228 27.93 -12.00 -10.46
C VAL A 228 29.05 -12.76 -9.73
N ARG A 229 29.89 -13.50 -10.46
CA ARG A 229 31.04 -14.20 -9.88
C ARG A 229 32.09 -13.24 -9.30
N ALA A 230 32.28 -12.08 -9.89
CA ALA A 230 33.22 -11.08 -9.37
C ALA A 230 32.72 -10.51 -8.04
N ILE A 231 31.42 -10.16 -7.93
CA ILE A 231 30.78 -9.71 -6.68
C ILE A 231 30.88 -10.81 -5.61
N ALA A 232 30.51 -12.04 -5.93
CA ALA A 232 30.60 -13.16 -5.01
C ALA A 232 32.05 -13.39 -4.49
N ALA A 233 33.04 -13.27 -5.36
CA ALA A 233 34.46 -13.41 -4.98
C ALA A 233 34.96 -12.25 -4.10
N GLU A 234 34.37 -11.06 -4.24
CA GLU A 234 34.67 -9.90 -3.39
C GLU A 234 34.06 -10.08 -2.00
N VAL A 235 32.78 -10.46 -1.93
CA VAL A 235 32.08 -10.76 -0.66
C VAL A 235 32.79 -11.86 0.12
N LEU A 236 33.18 -12.93 -0.55
CA LEU A 236 33.95 -14.04 0.10
C LEU A 236 35.31 -13.62 0.65
N ARG A 237 35.95 -12.61 0.07
CA ARG A 237 37.24 -12.08 0.57
C ARG A 237 37.08 -11.19 1.81
N THR A 238 35.94 -10.50 1.93
CA THR A 238 35.66 -9.62 3.06
C THR A 238 34.89 -10.30 4.18
N ARG A 239 34.52 -11.57 4.00
CA ARG A 239 33.75 -12.32 5.00
C ARG A 239 34.62 -12.59 6.23
N ASP A 240 34.17 -12.09 7.38
CA ASP A 240 34.73 -12.43 8.69
C ASP A 240 34.50 -13.92 9.01
N LYS A 241 35.29 -14.44 9.93
CA LYS A 241 35.01 -15.78 10.45
C LYS A 241 33.67 -15.78 11.15
N ALA A 242 32.89 -16.85 10.94
CA ALA A 242 31.66 -17.05 11.70
C ALA A 242 31.98 -17.02 13.21
N PRO A 243 31.19 -16.35 14.03
CA PRO A 243 31.35 -16.36 15.48
C PRO A 243 31.22 -17.81 16.00
N GLU A 244 31.99 -18.14 17.04
CA GLU A 244 31.97 -19.49 17.65
C GLU A 244 30.70 -19.70 18.49
N ASP A 245 30.12 -18.61 19.06
CA ASP A 245 28.91 -18.64 19.84
C ASP A 245 27.97 -17.57 19.29
N VAL A 246 26.78 -17.98 18.81
CA VAL A 246 25.76 -17.13 18.26
C VAL A 246 24.59 -17.07 19.27
N PRO A 247 24.14 -15.89 19.72
CA PRO A 247 23.00 -15.79 20.62
C PRO A 247 21.69 -16.13 19.90
N ASN A 248 20.61 -16.30 20.66
CA ASN A 248 19.26 -16.20 20.11
C ASN A 248 19.08 -14.80 19.53
N ILE A 249 18.42 -14.68 18.38
CA ILE A 249 18.17 -13.41 17.72
C ILE A 249 16.67 -13.25 17.53
N ILE A 250 16.09 -12.25 18.16
CA ILE A 250 14.66 -11.93 18.06
C ILE A 250 14.51 -10.61 17.33
N PHE A 251 13.90 -10.64 16.15
CA PHE A 251 13.36 -9.45 15.49
C PHE A 251 11.91 -9.24 15.92
N LEU A 252 11.60 -8.07 16.41
CA LEU A 252 10.25 -7.67 16.80
C LEU A 252 9.83 -6.46 15.95
N GLN A 253 9.06 -6.73 14.93
CA GLN A 253 8.44 -5.73 14.08
C GLN A 253 7.12 -5.30 14.70
N LEU A 254 7.05 -4.04 15.12
CA LEU A 254 5.91 -3.45 15.80
C LEU A 254 5.01 -2.73 14.79
N GLU A 255 3.77 -3.17 14.69
CA GLU A 255 2.75 -2.59 13.82
C GLU A 255 2.53 -1.11 14.12
N SER A 256 2.64 -0.28 13.09
CA SER A 256 2.38 1.18 13.16
C SER A 256 3.06 1.92 14.32
N PHE A 257 4.15 1.36 14.89
CA PHE A 257 4.78 1.89 16.10
C PHE A 257 5.59 3.14 15.81
N PHE A 258 5.16 4.24 16.39
CA PHE A 258 5.79 5.55 16.31
C PHE A 258 5.84 6.19 17.69
N ASP A 259 6.98 6.79 18.05
CA ASP A 259 7.12 7.55 19.29
C ASP A 259 6.35 8.88 19.19
N VAL A 260 5.13 8.88 19.71
CA VAL A 260 4.21 10.03 19.64
C VAL A 260 4.71 11.26 20.40
N ASN A 261 5.67 11.11 21.33
CA ASN A 261 6.28 12.24 22.03
C ASN A 261 7.16 13.10 21.10
N ARG A 262 7.43 12.63 19.88
CA ARG A 262 8.12 13.40 18.84
C ARG A 262 7.21 14.38 18.11
N LEU A 263 5.89 14.26 18.26
CA LEU A 263 4.96 15.23 17.71
C LEU A 263 5.15 16.57 18.42
N LYS A 264 5.56 17.57 17.66
CA LYS A 264 5.72 18.95 18.16
C LYS A 264 4.34 19.42 18.59
N ASP A 265 4.15 20.22 19.49
CA ASP A 265 2.89 20.88 19.90
C ASP A 265 1.75 19.98 20.40
N VAL A 266 1.88 18.64 20.35
CA VAL A 266 0.92 17.71 20.92
C VAL A 266 1.31 17.34 22.35
N THR A 267 0.36 17.44 23.28
CA THR A 267 0.57 17.08 24.69
C THR A 267 -0.45 16.02 25.11
N PHE A 268 0.02 14.97 25.74
CA PHE A 268 -0.80 13.87 26.25
C PHE A 268 -1.02 14.00 27.77
N SER A 269 -2.05 13.33 28.29
CA SER A 269 -2.35 13.26 29.74
C SER A 269 -1.25 12.55 30.53
N GLU A 270 -0.55 11.63 29.90
CA GLU A 270 0.61 10.91 30.41
C GLU A 270 1.52 10.50 29.25
N ASN A 271 2.74 10.05 29.55
CA ASN A 271 3.66 9.58 28.53
C ASN A 271 3.17 8.27 27.93
N PRO A 272 2.87 8.18 26.62
CA PRO A 272 2.38 6.93 26.01
C PRO A 272 3.44 5.82 25.90
N VAL A 273 4.74 6.15 25.91
CA VAL A 273 5.83 5.18 25.67
C VAL A 273 6.99 5.33 26.67
N PRO A 274 6.71 5.32 27.99
CA PRO A 274 7.73 5.58 29.01
C PRO A 274 8.85 4.53 29.01
N TYR A 275 8.53 3.27 28.78
CA TYR A 275 9.52 2.20 28.77
C TYR A 275 10.39 2.19 27.49
N PHE A 276 9.79 2.48 26.36
CA PHE A 276 10.55 2.63 25.11
C PHE A 276 11.54 3.80 25.20
N GLU A 277 11.20 4.90 25.88
CA GLU A 277 12.14 5.98 26.14
C GLU A 277 13.30 5.51 27.05
N GLU A 278 13.02 4.74 28.10
CA GLU A 278 14.05 4.13 28.95
C GLU A 278 14.99 3.21 28.13
N LEU A 279 14.44 2.39 27.23
CA LEU A 279 15.23 1.56 26.33
C LEU A 279 16.12 2.38 25.40
N LYS A 280 15.63 3.48 24.85
CA LYS A 280 16.44 4.38 24.00
C LYS A 280 17.64 5.00 24.74
N GLU A 281 17.52 5.23 26.04
CA GLU A 281 18.58 5.78 26.86
C GLU A 281 19.61 4.72 27.29
N THR A 282 19.18 3.47 27.48
CA THR A 282 19.99 2.39 28.05
C THR A 282 20.56 1.41 27.03
N CYS A 283 19.96 1.34 25.84
CA CYS A 283 20.33 0.41 24.77
C CYS A 283 20.77 1.15 23.51
N PRO A 284 21.55 0.51 22.61
CA PRO A 284 21.82 1.07 21.29
C PRO A 284 20.52 1.37 20.55
N SER A 285 20.35 2.59 20.10
CA SER A 285 19.15 3.07 19.42
C SER A 285 19.47 3.93 18.20
N GLY A 286 18.53 4.05 17.26
CA GLY A 286 18.68 4.86 16.06
C GLY A 286 17.37 5.02 15.32
N TYR A 287 17.45 5.55 14.10
CA TYR A 287 16.29 5.68 13.21
C TYR A 287 16.27 4.56 12.19
N PHE A 288 15.10 3.99 12.01
CA PHE A 288 14.81 3.03 10.96
C PHE A 288 13.96 3.71 9.88
N THR A 289 14.37 3.60 8.62
CA THR A 289 13.61 4.13 7.48
C THR A 289 12.73 3.04 6.93
N ALA A 290 11.43 3.13 7.20
CA ALA A 290 10.45 2.21 6.63
C ALA A 290 10.18 2.53 5.15
N PRO A 291 9.97 1.52 4.29
CA PRO A 291 9.74 1.72 2.86
C PRO A 291 8.35 2.26 2.53
N SER A 292 7.44 2.31 3.48
CA SER A 292 6.06 2.74 3.28
C SER A 292 5.51 3.51 4.48
N VAL A 293 4.38 4.21 4.28
CA VAL A 293 3.70 5.01 5.31
C VAL A 293 2.22 4.60 5.37
N GLY A 294 1.70 4.39 6.57
CA GLY A 294 0.28 4.12 6.82
C GLY A 294 -0.24 2.77 6.33
N ALA A 295 0.60 1.96 5.72
CA ALA A 295 0.36 0.59 5.30
C ALA A 295 1.64 -0.02 4.73
N GLY A 296 1.65 -1.34 4.45
CA GLY A 296 2.76 -1.97 3.75
C GLY A 296 3.72 -2.73 4.66
N THR A 297 3.23 -3.24 5.78
CA THR A 297 3.94 -4.09 6.74
C THR A 297 4.82 -5.15 6.05
N ALA A 298 4.29 -5.83 5.03
CA ALA A 298 5.02 -6.86 4.28
C ALA A 298 6.23 -6.33 3.49
N ASN A 299 6.24 -5.06 3.11
CA ASN A 299 7.40 -4.45 2.45
C ASN A 299 8.54 -4.24 3.43
N THR A 300 8.24 -3.82 4.67
CA THR A 300 9.22 -3.71 5.74
C THR A 300 9.76 -5.09 6.15
N GLU A 301 8.88 -6.10 6.26
CA GLU A 301 9.30 -7.50 6.47
C GLU A 301 10.28 -7.95 5.39
N PHE A 302 9.95 -7.69 4.12
CA PHE A 302 10.78 -8.07 2.98
C PHE A 302 12.17 -7.44 3.07
N GLU A 303 12.28 -6.13 3.31
CA GLU A 303 13.56 -5.43 3.39
C GLU A 303 14.42 -5.93 4.56
N VAL A 304 13.84 -6.13 5.74
CA VAL A 304 14.56 -6.61 6.91
C VAL A 304 15.03 -8.05 6.73
N ILE A 305 14.17 -8.93 6.22
CA ILE A 305 14.45 -10.35 6.08
C ILE A 305 15.44 -10.63 4.94
N THR A 306 15.33 -9.91 3.82
CA THR A 306 16.15 -10.17 2.61
C THR A 306 17.29 -9.20 2.41
N GLN A 307 17.27 -8.03 3.08
CA GLN A 307 18.18 -6.91 2.86
C GLN A 307 18.11 -6.33 1.43
N MET A 308 17.07 -6.68 0.66
CA MET A 308 16.78 -6.07 -0.63
C MET A 308 15.87 -4.87 -0.44
N ASN A 309 16.02 -3.85 -1.29
CA ASN A 309 15.20 -2.65 -1.24
C ASN A 309 13.95 -2.83 -2.12
N VAL A 310 12.75 -2.60 -1.59
CA VAL A 310 11.50 -2.62 -2.38
C VAL A 310 11.49 -1.55 -3.47
N HIS A 311 12.29 -0.50 -3.32
CA HIS A 311 12.45 0.53 -4.34
C HIS A 311 13.15 0.03 -5.63
N ASP A 312 13.76 -1.13 -5.62
CA ASP A 312 14.31 -1.76 -6.82
C ASP A 312 13.23 -2.49 -7.65
N PHE A 313 12.02 -2.64 -7.10
CA PHE A 313 10.86 -3.27 -7.75
C PHE A 313 9.97 -2.24 -8.44
N GLY A 314 8.94 -2.73 -9.12
CA GLY A 314 7.98 -1.87 -9.80
C GLY A 314 7.14 -1.00 -8.86
N THR A 315 6.53 0.01 -9.43
CA THR A 315 5.76 1.03 -8.71
C THR A 315 4.65 0.42 -7.86
N GLY A 316 4.76 0.56 -6.54
CA GLY A 316 3.79 0.05 -5.56
C GLY A 316 3.75 -1.47 -5.46
N GLU A 317 4.80 -2.17 -5.91
CA GLU A 317 4.89 -3.62 -5.88
C GLU A 317 5.10 -4.14 -4.45
N TYR A 318 4.47 -5.25 -4.16
CA TYR A 318 4.69 -6.05 -2.95
C TYR A 318 5.36 -7.36 -3.35
N PRO A 319 6.66 -7.56 -3.08
CA PRO A 319 7.37 -8.80 -3.42
C PRO A 319 6.69 -10.07 -2.87
N TYR A 320 5.97 -9.96 -1.75
CA TYR A 320 5.14 -11.02 -1.18
C TYR A 320 4.01 -11.47 -2.10
N LYS A 321 3.49 -10.57 -2.94
CA LYS A 321 2.37 -10.83 -3.86
C LYS A 321 2.82 -11.09 -5.30
N THR A 322 4.12 -10.96 -5.57
CA THR A 322 4.70 -11.16 -6.89
C THR A 322 5.77 -12.24 -6.87
N ILE A 323 7.04 -11.90 -6.82
CA ILE A 323 8.15 -12.84 -6.98
C ILE A 323 8.17 -13.94 -5.92
N LEU A 324 7.83 -13.64 -4.68
CA LEU A 324 7.83 -14.61 -3.58
C LEU A 324 6.63 -15.57 -3.61
N GLN A 325 5.65 -15.37 -4.50
CA GLN A 325 4.63 -16.37 -4.76
C GLN A 325 5.20 -17.58 -5.52
N GLU A 326 6.27 -17.39 -6.26
CA GLU A 326 6.81 -18.42 -7.16
C GLU A 326 8.21 -18.85 -6.80
N THR A 327 9.09 -17.93 -6.35
CA THR A 327 10.53 -18.15 -6.24
C THR A 327 11.01 -17.97 -4.79
N PRO A 328 11.84 -18.88 -4.24
CA PRO A 328 12.55 -18.63 -2.99
C PRO A 328 13.57 -17.50 -3.15
N CYS A 329 13.82 -16.78 -2.06
CA CYS A 329 14.78 -15.70 -2.00
C CYS A 329 15.76 -15.93 -0.85
N GLU A 330 17.05 -15.63 -1.04
CA GLU A 330 18.04 -15.61 0.04
C GLU A 330 17.60 -14.63 1.13
N SER A 331 17.82 -15.02 2.38
CA SER A 331 17.31 -14.31 3.55
C SER A 331 18.17 -14.55 4.78
N ILE A 332 17.94 -13.74 5.82
CA ILE A 332 18.58 -13.93 7.12
C ILE A 332 18.31 -15.34 7.70
N ALA A 333 17.14 -15.94 7.42
CA ALA A 333 16.84 -17.29 7.89
C ALA A 333 17.76 -18.34 7.25
N TYR A 334 17.99 -18.26 5.93
CA TYR A 334 18.95 -19.13 5.26
C TYR A 334 20.38 -18.93 5.75
N ASP A 335 20.78 -17.68 6.06
CA ASP A 335 22.14 -17.40 6.50
C ASP A 335 22.40 -17.89 7.94
N LEU A 336 21.47 -17.65 8.85
CA LEU A 336 21.61 -18.09 10.25
C LEU A 336 21.43 -19.60 10.39
N LYS A 337 20.67 -20.24 9.53
CA LYS A 337 20.59 -21.70 9.44
C LYS A 337 21.93 -22.35 9.12
N LYS A 338 22.78 -21.69 8.33
CA LYS A 338 24.19 -22.15 8.08
C LYS A 338 25.06 -22.09 9.33
N LEU A 339 24.63 -21.33 10.34
CA LEU A 339 25.29 -21.26 11.66
C LEU A 339 24.63 -22.17 12.70
N GLY A 340 23.61 -22.94 12.30
CA GLY A 340 22.94 -23.93 13.16
C GLY A 340 21.75 -23.39 13.94
N LEU A 341 21.19 -22.18 13.61
CA LEU A 341 20.00 -21.68 14.26
C LEU A 341 18.74 -22.32 13.66
N ALA A 342 17.76 -22.63 14.51
CA ALA A 342 16.38 -22.85 14.09
C ALA A 342 15.70 -21.51 13.81
N SER A 343 14.68 -21.50 12.94
CA SER A 343 14.08 -20.23 12.51
C SER A 343 12.56 -20.25 12.57
N HIS A 344 11.99 -19.30 13.30
CA HIS A 344 10.58 -19.22 13.62
C HIS A 344 10.01 -17.87 13.26
N VAL A 345 8.79 -17.85 12.66
CA VAL A 345 7.99 -16.64 12.53
C VAL A 345 6.80 -16.72 13.46
N ILE A 346 6.48 -15.61 14.12
CA ILE A 346 5.34 -15.49 15.02
C ILE A 346 4.53 -14.25 14.60
N HIS A 347 3.22 -14.40 14.40
CA HIS A 347 2.34 -13.28 14.06
C HIS A 347 0.96 -13.45 14.70
N ASN A 348 0.52 -12.49 15.49
CA ASN A 348 -0.80 -12.51 16.11
C ASN A 348 -1.94 -12.06 15.17
N ASN A 349 -1.80 -12.39 13.89
CA ASN A 349 -2.84 -12.25 12.88
C ASN A 349 -2.90 -13.52 12.01
N THR A 350 -3.83 -13.55 11.04
CA THR A 350 -4.08 -14.73 10.21
C THR A 350 -2.92 -15.06 9.26
N ALA A 351 -2.69 -16.35 9.06
CA ALA A 351 -1.61 -16.87 8.20
C ALA A 351 -1.69 -16.38 6.75
N THR A 352 -2.89 -16.17 6.25
CA THR A 352 -3.14 -15.87 4.82
C THR A 352 -3.02 -14.40 4.48
N PHE A 353 -2.96 -13.51 5.48
CA PHE A 353 -2.75 -12.09 5.22
C PHE A 353 -1.38 -11.86 4.58
N TYR A 354 -1.32 -11.18 3.44
CA TYR A 354 -0.15 -11.08 2.55
C TYR A 354 0.40 -12.43 2.04
N ASP A 355 -0.37 -13.53 2.14
CA ASP A 355 0.07 -14.91 1.79
C ASP A 355 1.34 -15.35 2.54
N ARG A 356 1.51 -14.89 3.77
CA ARG A 356 2.69 -15.20 4.60
C ARG A 356 2.94 -16.70 4.75
N ASN A 357 1.86 -17.51 4.80
CA ASN A 357 1.94 -18.97 4.81
C ASN A 357 2.62 -19.58 3.56
N ILE A 358 2.62 -18.86 2.44
CA ILE A 358 3.32 -19.26 1.20
C ILE A 358 4.73 -18.66 1.17
N VAL A 359 4.90 -17.45 1.67
CA VAL A 359 6.12 -16.65 1.55
C VAL A 359 7.19 -17.09 2.53
N PHE A 360 6.88 -17.24 3.83
CA PHE A 360 7.90 -17.56 4.83
C PHE A 360 8.64 -18.88 4.60
N PRO A 361 8.00 -19.98 4.14
CA PRO A 361 8.74 -21.18 3.72
C PRO A 361 9.75 -20.90 2.59
N LYS A 362 9.43 -19.99 1.67
CA LYS A 362 10.33 -19.59 0.56
C LYS A 362 11.46 -18.66 1.00
N LEU A 363 11.29 -17.98 2.11
CA LEU A 363 12.30 -17.23 2.81
C LEU A 363 13.15 -18.09 3.78
N GLY A 364 12.89 -19.42 3.85
CA GLY A 364 13.72 -20.39 4.56
C GLY A 364 13.37 -20.59 6.03
N PHE A 365 12.29 -19.99 6.55
CA PHE A 365 11.83 -20.21 7.92
C PHE A 365 11.32 -21.66 8.13
N ASP A 366 11.62 -22.22 9.28
CA ASP A 366 11.27 -23.60 9.65
C ASP A 366 9.83 -23.71 10.18
N SER A 367 9.35 -22.68 10.88
CA SER A 367 7.98 -22.66 11.41
C SER A 367 7.33 -21.29 11.30
N PHE A 368 5.98 -21.29 11.28
CA PHE A 368 5.16 -20.08 11.31
C PHE A 368 3.98 -20.27 12.28
N THR A 369 4.03 -19.59 13.42
CA THR A 369 2.95 -19.56 14.42
C THR A 369 2.07 -18.34 14.17
N THR A 370 0.80 -18.57 13.96
CA THR A 370 -0.20 -17.54 13.62
C THR A 370 -1.34 -17.52 14.65
N LEU A 371 -2.20 -16.51 14.54
CA LEU A 371 -3.37 -16.33 15.42
C LEU A 371 -4.19 -17.61 15.58
N GLU A 372 -4.34 -18.40 14.49
CA GLU A 372 -5.12 -19.64 14.48
C GLU A 372 -4.56 -20.73 15.42
N TYR A 373 -3.28 -20.62 15.80
CA TYR A 373 -2.60 -21.54 16.73
C TYR A 373 -2.43 -20.96 18.14
N MET A 374 -2.83 -19.69 18.35
CA MET A 374 -2.74 -19.06 19.67
C MET A 374 -4.00 -19.30 20.49
N ASN A 375 -3.84 -19.46 21.80
CA ASN A 375 -4.95 -19.69 22.73
C ASN A 375 -5.07 -18.54 23.73
N HIS A 376 -6.30 -18.20 24.10
CA HIS A 376 -6.62 -17.13 25.05
C HIS A 376 -6.15 -15.75 24.56
N VAL A 377 -6.38 -15.47 23.29
CA VAL A 377 -6.07 -14.17 22.68
C VAL A 377 -7.12 -13.15 23.10
N GLU A 378 -6.68 -12.06 23.68
CA GLU A 378 -7.51 -10.88 23.91
C GLU A 378 -7.43 -9.96 22.70
N THR A 379 -8.52 -9.24 22.41
CA THR A 379 -8.59 -8.27 21.32
C THR A 379 -8.82 -6.87 21.88
N ASN A 380 -8.41 -5.86 21.11
CA ASN A 380 -8.77 -4.48 21.36
C ASN A 380 -10.22 -4.20 20.89
N GLU A 381 -10.70 -2.98 21.07
CA GLU A 381 -12.07 -2.55 20.76
C GLU A 381 -12.45 -2.78 19.28
N ILE A 382 -11.50 -2.66 18.36
CA ILE A 382 -11.73 -2.85 16.93
C ILE A 382 -11.39 -4.25 16.42
N GLY A 383 -11.06 -5.18 17.34
CA GLY A 383 -10.93 -6.61 17.04
C GLY A 383 -9.52 -7.10 16.73
N TRP A 384 -8.47 -6.26 16.79
CA TRP A 384 -7.09 -6.71 16.67
C TRP A 384 -6.61 -7.43 17.92
N ALA A 385 -5.85 -8.49 17.74
CA ALA A 385 -5.25 -9.25 18.83
C ALA A 385 -4.25 -8.37 19.62
N LYS A 386 -4.34 -8.37 20.95
CA LYS A 386 -3.39 -7.63 21.79
C LYS A 386 -2.01 -8.29 21.76
N ASP A 387 -0.94 -7.47 21.63
CA ASP A 387 0.43 -7.92 21.42
C ASP A 387 1.03 -8.64 22.63
N LYS A 388 0.47 -8.48 23.82
CA LYS A 388 0.91 -9.19 25.04
C LYS A 388 0.96 -10.73 24.88
N ILE A 389 0.16 -11.33 23.96
CA ILE A 389 0.19 -12.75 23.67
C ILE A 389 1.54 -13.20 23.09
N LEU A 390 2.23 -12.30 22.40
CA LEU A 390 3.49 -12.59 21.71
C LEU A 390 4.61 -12.99 22.68
N THR A 391 4.63 -12.46 23.91
CA THR A 391 5.60 -12.89 24.95
C THR A 391 5.54 -14.39 25.17
N LYS A 392 4.32 -14.94 25.35
CA LYS A 392 4.12 -16.37 25.55
C LYS A 392 4.59 -17.18 24.34
N GLU A 393 4.29 -16.75 23.14
CA GLU A 393 4.61 -17.48 21.93
C GLU A 393 6.13 -17.42 21.62
N ILE A 394 6.79 -16.30 21.92
CA ILE A 394 8.26 -16.17 21.84
C ILE A 394 8.95 -17.14 22.82
N VAL A 395 8.50 -17.13 24.09
CA VAL A 395 9.05 -18.06 25.10
C VAL A 395 8.81 -19.51 24.70
N ARG A 396 7.66 -19.82 24.12
CA ARG A 396 7.39 -21.17 23.61
C ARG A 396 8.38 -21.56 22.51
N ALA A 397 8.62 -20.70 21.53
CA ALA A 397 9.57 -20.98 20.47
C ALA A 397 10.98 -21.21 21.02
N LEU A 398 11.48 -20.34 21.91
CA LEU A 398 12.78 -20.50 22.57
C LEU A 398 12.90 -21.80 23.42
N SER A 399 11.76 -22.40 23.83
CA SER A 399 11.74 -23.61 24.66
C SER A 399 11.58 -24.89 23.86
N GLU A 400 11.22 -24.82 22.57
CA GLU A 400 10.89 -25.99 21.74
C GLU A 400 12.12 -26.57 21.01
N THR A 401 13.20 -25.82 20.90
CA THR A 401 14.44 -26.21 20.21
C THR A 401 15.61 -26.36 21.18
N GLU A 402 16.56 -27.22 20.86
CA GLU A 402 17.83 -27.36 21.60
C GLU A 402 18.91 -26.42 21.00
N GLU A 403 18.73 -26.00 19.78
CA GLU A 403 19.59 -25.05 19.05
C GLU A 403 19.27 -23.61 19.46
N ARG A 404 20.15 -22.68 19.07
CA ARG A 404 19.85 -21.25 19.11
C ARG A 404 18.79 -20.89 18.07
N ASP A 405 18.00 -19.87 18.36
CA ASP A 405 16.86 -19.48 17.56
C ASP A 405 17.01 -18.13 16.86
N LEU A 406 16.54 -18.07 15.64
CA LEU A 406 16.09 -16.86 14.97
C LEU A 406 14.57 -16.79 15.12
N ILE A 407 14.06 -15.79 15.81
CA ILE A 407 12.61 -15.55 15.92
C ILE A 407 12.28 -14.22 15.24
N TYR A 408 11.42 -14.25 14.23
CA TYR A 408 10.89 -13.06 13.58
C TYR A 408 9.44 -12.85 14.01
N THR A 409 9.20 -11.87 14.86
CA THR A 409 7.88 -11.60 15.44
C THR A 409 7.28 -10.36 14.81
N ILE A 410 6.01 -10.44 14.42
CA ILE A 410 5.23 -9.36 13.81
C ILE A 410 4.02 -9.10 14.70
N SER A 411 3.85 -7.88 15.17
CA SER A 411 2.70 -7.45 15.97
C SER A 411 1.54 -6.95 15.11
N VAL A 412 0.37 -6.70 15.70
CA VAL A 412 -0.79 -6.20 14.97
C VAL A 412 -1.65 -5.20 15.76
N GLN A 413 -1.46 -5.08 17.08
CA GLN A 413 -2.41 -4.40 17.94
C GLN A 413 -2.72 -2.94 17.56
N PRO A 414 -1.73 -2.07 17.26
CA PRO A 414 -2.01 -0.67 16.90
C PRO A 414 -2.36 -0.46 15.42
N HIS A 415 -2.81 -1.49 14.72
CA HIS A 415 -3.26 -1.37 13.32
C HIS A 415 -4.51 -0.48 13.20
N GLY A 416 -4.57 0.39 12.18
CA GLY A 416 -5.77 1.19 11.81
C GLY A 416 -6.95 0.30 11.37
N ALA A 417 -8.17 0.81 11.14
CA ALA A 417 -8.57 2.21 11.24
C ALA A 417 -8.82 2.62 12.70
N TYR A 418 -8.43 3.85 13.03
CA TYR A 418 -8.57 4.35 14.39
C TYR A 418 -9.96 4.97 14.58
N PRO A 419 -10.74 4.60 15.63
CA PRO A 419 -12.05 5.18 15.91
C PRO A 419 -11.93 6.64 16.34
N GLU A 420 -12.89 7.47 15.89
CA GLU A 420 -13.00 8.87 16.29
C GLU A 420 -13.48 9.03 17.75
N GLU A 421 -14.20 8.04 18.25
CA GLU A 421 -14.65 7.92 19.65
C GLU A 421 -14.36 6.53 20.16
N SER A 422 -13.76 6.41 21.35
CA SER A 422 -13.42 5.15 22.00
C SER A 422 -13.68 5.23 23.50
N GLU A 423 -14.32 4.21 24.03
CA GLU A 423 -14.51 4.03 25.48
C GLU A 423 -13.25 3.51 26.19
N THR A 424 -12.30 2.96 25.42
CA THR A 424 -11.07 2.34 25.94
C THR A 424 -9.84 3.24 25.80
N ALA A 425 -9.98 4.43 25.24
CA ALA A 425 -8.89 5.38 25.11
C ALA A 425 -8.62 6.09 26.47
N ASP A 426 -7.68 5.55 27.24
CA ASP A 426 -7.31 6.09 28.55
C ASP A 426 -6.39 7.31 28.45
N ILE A 427 -5.49 7.33 27.48
CA ILE A 427 -4.58 8.46 27.21
C ILE A 427 -5.30 9.54 26.42
N LYS A 428 -5.30 10.77 26.95
CA LYS A 428 -6.00 11.91 26.37
C LYS A 428 -5.04 12.93 25.76
N VAL A 429 -5.45 13.53 24.63
CA VAL A 429 -4.76 14.67 24.02
C VAL A 429 -5.22 15.95 24.74
N LEU A 430 -4.29 16.62 25.42
CA LEU A 430 -4.56 17.86 26.17
C LEU A 430 -4.46 19.10 25.28
N SER A 431 -3.58 19.10 24.27
CA SER A 431 -3.41 20.22 23.34
C SER A 431 -2.78 19.76 22.02
N GLY A 432 -2.83 20.60 21.00
CA GLY A 432 -2.13 20.42 19.72
C GLY A 432 -2.95 19.78 18.60
N ILE A 433 -4.14 19.25 18.88
CA ILE A 433 -5.06 18.72 17.87
C ILE A 433 -6.44 19.37 18.09
N GLU A 434 -6.85 20.22 17.15
CA GLU A 434 -8.11 20.96 17.24
C GLU A 434 -9.30 20.16 16.70
N ASP A 435 -9.09 19.36 15.63
CA ASP A 435 -10.13 18.52 15.04
C ASP A 435 -10.55 17.42 16.04
N PRO A 436 -11.83 17.37 16.46
CA PRO A 436 -12.30 16.37 17.41
C PRO A 436 -12.17 14.93 16.93
N ALA A 437 -12.37 14.66 15.65
CA ALA A 437 -12.26 13.34 15.06
C ALA A 437 -10.80 12.85 15.11
N LEU A 438 -9.86 13.67 14.61
CA LEU A 438 -8.44 13.37 14.65
C LEU A 438 -7.93 13.25 16.11
N ARG A 439 -8.46 14.06 17.03
CA ARG A 439 -8.13 13.96 18.45
C ARG A 439 -8.53 12.60 19.03
N GLY A 440 -9.75 12.15 18.76
CA GLY A 440 -10.22 10.84 19.25
C GLY A 440 -9.41 9.69 18.66
N GLN A 441 -9.09 9.75 17.37
CA GLN A 441 -8.21 8.78 16.70
C GLN A 441 -6.82 8.73 17.34
N MET A 442 -6.24 9.89 17.66
CA MET A 442 -4.94 9.99 18.32
C MET A 442 -4.98 9.46 19.75
N GLU A 443 -6.03 9.74 20.52
CA GLU A 443 -6.21 9.22 21.88
C GLU A 443 -6.28 7.69 21.89
N TYR A 444 -7.05 7.12 20.96
CA TYR A 444 -7.11 5.68 20.78
C TYR A 444 -5.75 5.10 20.41
N TYR A 445 -5.09 5.65 19.38
CA TYR A 445 -3.77 5.20 18.94
C TYR A 445 -2.74 5.29 20.06
N ALA A 446 -2.65 6.41 20.78
CA ALA A 446 -1.72 6.59 21.89
C ALA A 446 -1.94 5.54 23.01
N THR A 447 -3.19 5.20 23.29
CA THR A 447 -3.54 4.15 24.25
C THR A 447 -3.08 2.76 23.76
N GLN A 448 -3.27 2.45 22.46
CA GLN A 448 -2.78 1.18 21.91
C GLN A 448 -1.25 1.09 21.95
N ILE A 449 -0.54 2.18 21.65
CA ILE A 449 0.93 2.24 21.74
C ILE A 449 1.39 2.09 23.21
N HIS A 450 0.65 2.61 24.16
CA HIS A 450 0.94 2.43 25.59
C HIS A 450 0.83 0.96 26.01
N GLU A 451 -0.19 0.26 25.59
CA GLU A 451 -0.31 -1.18 25.82
C GLU A 451 0.83 -1.98 25.19
N VAL A 452 1.32 -1.54 24.00
CA VAL A 452 2.50 -2.13 23.37
C VAL A 452 3.77 -1.85 24.19
N ASP A 453 3.91 -0.65 24.76
CA ASP A 453 5.03 -0.31 25.64
C ASP A 453 5.06 -1.19 26.90
N GLU A 454 3.89 -1.48 27.50
CA GLU A 454 3.77 -2.45 28.59
C GLU A 454 4.13 -3.88 28.17
N PHE A 455 3.74 -4.28 26.96
CA PHE A 455 4.16 -5.56 26.38
C PHE A 455 5.68 -5.62 26.23
N LEU A 456 6.33 -4.57 25.75
CA LEU A 456 7.78 -4.50 25.62
C LEU A 456 8.47 -4.68 26.98
N ARG A 457 8.00 -4.02 28.03
CA ARG A 457 8.50 -4.21 29.40
C ARG A 457 8.38 -5.66 29.83
N THR A 458 7.21 -6.26 29.67
CA THR A 458 6.97 -7.65 30.04
C THR A 458 7.89 -8.62 29.28
N LEU A 459 8.05 -8.42 27.98
CA LEU A 459 8.92 -9.25 27.17
C LEU A 459 10.39 -9.15 27.61
N THR A 460 10.91 -7.95 27.78
CA THR A 460 12.28 -7.72 28.19
C THR A 460 12.59 -8.23 29.59
N ASP A 461 11.65 -8.12 30.52
CA ASP A 461 11.78 -8.70 31.87
C ASP A 461 11.94 -10.22 31.81
N VAL A 462 11.15 -10.89 30.96
CA VAL A 462 11.26 -12.33 30.73
C VAL A 462 12.60 -12.68 30.09
N LEU A 463 13.00 -11.98 29.04
CA LEU A 463 14.25 -12.25 28.32
C LEU A 463 15.49 -11.98 29.17
N THR A 464 15.43 -11.01 30.10
CA THR A 464 16.54 -10.74 31.04
C THR A 464 16.80 -11.91 32.00
N THR A 465 15.77 -12.71 32.27
CA THR A 465 15.89 -13.92 33.12
C THR A 465 16.10 -15.20 32.31
N TRP A 466 16.16 -15.12 30.98
CA TRP A 466 16.38 -16.26 30.10
C TRP A 466 17.86 -16.72 30.20
N GLU A 467 18.09 -18.02 30.33
CA GLU A 467 19.43 -18.56 30.59
C GLU A 467 20.40 -18.37 29.41
N GLU A 468 19.86 -18.31 28.21
CA GLU A 468 20.65 -18.19 26.98
C GLU A 468 20.84 -16.73 26.54
N PRO A 469 22.08 -16.40 26.06
CA PRO A 469 22.30 -15.08 25.47
C PRO A 469 21.29 -14.79 24.34
N THR A 470 20.60 -13.68 24.46
CA THR A 470 19.55 -13.30 23.52
C THR A 470 19.69 -11.83 23.10
N VAL A 471 19.61 -11.56 21.82
CA VAL A 471 19.58 -10.22 21.24
C VAL A 471 18.17 -9.93 20.76
N LEU A 472 17.56 -8.85 21.27
CA LEU A 472 16.28 -8.33 20.81
C LEU A 472 16.50 -7.09 19.93
N VAL A 473 16.03 -7.14 18.69
CA VAL A 473 16.00 -6.02 17.74
C VAL A 473 14.55 -5.62 17.52
N LEU A 474 14.14 -4.44 17.95
CA LEU A 474 12.76 -3.96 17.81
C LEU A 474 12.70 -2.70 16.96
N TYR A 475 11.66 -2.56 16.14
CA TYR A 475 11.44 -1.41 15.27
C TYR A 475 9.98 -1.33 14.83
N GLY A 476 9.51 -0.10 14.50
CA GLY A 476 8.21 0.09 13.87
C GLY A 476 8.25 -0.22 12.38
N ASP A 477 7.19 -0.80 11.83
CA ASP A 477 7.12 -1.17 10.42
C ASP A 477 6.80 0.02 9.49
N HIS A 478 5.96 0.92 9.92
CA HIS A 478 5.61 2.17 9.24
C HIS A 478 4.93 3.16 10.21
N MET A 479 4.75 4.40 9.77
CA MET A 479 3.96 5.39 10.49
C MET A 479 2.47 5.03 10.48
N PRO A 480 1.70 5.42 11.52
CA PRO A 480 0.26 5.22 11.53
C PRO A 480 -0.43 6.02 10.41
N SER A 481 -1.58 5.53 9.95
CA SER A 481 -2.41 6.20 8.94
C SER A 481 -3.25 7.36 9.53
N LEU A 482 -2.61 8.23 10.31
CA LEU A 482 -3.21 9.45 10.87
C LEU A 482 -2.79 10.67 10.06
N GLU A 483 -3.71 11.61 9.80
CA GLU A 483 -3.42 12.81 8.99
C GLU A 483 -2.54 13.86 9.69
N ILE A 484 -1.74 13.46 10.67
CA ILE A 484 -0.86 14.34 11.47
C ILE A 484 0.44 14.67 10.74
N SER A 485 0.80 13.95 9.72
CA SER A 485 2.11 14.05 9.05
C SER A 485 2.17 15.14 7.97
N LYS A 486 1.17 16.02 7.89
CA LYS A 486 1.13 17.06 6.84
C LYS A 486 1.64 18.44 7.27
N ASP A 487 2.03 18.63 8.54
CA ASP A 487 2.54 19.91 9.05
C ASP A 487 4.00 19.77 9.56
#